data_2a16c293e630ca4f3def56fff89cb7f4
#
_entry.id   2a16c293e630ca4f3def56fff89cb7f4
#
_cell.length_a   1.000
_cell.length_b   1.000
_cell.length_c   1.000
_cell.angle_alpha   90.00
_cell.angle_beta   90.00
_cell.angle_gamma   90.00
#
_symmetry.space_group_name_H-M   'P 1'
#
loop_
_entity.id
_entity.type
_entity.pdbx_description
1 polymer ?
#
loop_
_entity_poly.entity_id
_entity_poly.type
_entity_poly.pdbx_seq_one_letter_code
_entity_poly.pdbx_strand_id
1 'polypeptide(L)'
;MNKRNIENTRNALLQAAEKLMTEYDDPSKITARMLTKEAGVNLAMINYCFGSRESLLFEVFDKLQAEAMNSSPAFRKILEDDTSPKEKLVEIYFHSMKLMLDNYNLVRSVTKYVLMNRELSAKRGSLKFIQAHFKERKTESECRLIAYELASLHELAVLRHEEIKNVCGIDLKNDDELRYYIRKHIDMYLD
;
A
#
# COMPACT_ATOMS: atom_id res chain seq x y z
N MET A 1 9.90 5.89 30.28
CA MET A 1 9.69 7.03 29.37
C MET A 1 8.21 7.39 29.40
N ASN A 2 7.84 8.67 29.50
CA ASN A 2 6.42 9.08 29.60
C ASN A 2 5.73 8.89 28.23
N LYS A 3 4.47 8.44 28.22
CA LYS A 3 3.67 8.17 27.01
C LYS A 3 3.70 9.34 26.00
N ARG A 4 3.65 10.58 26.49
CA ARG A 4 3.75 11.80 25.70
C ARG A 4 5.12 11.95 24.98
N ASN A 5 6.20 11.51 25.62
CA ASN A 5 7.55 11.56 25.02
C ASN A 5 7.71 10.53 23.90
N ILE A 6 7.07 9.36 24.02
CA ILE A 6 7.10 8.32 23.00
C ILE A 6 6.34 8.79 21.75
N GLU A 7 5.18 9.41 21.94
CA GLU A 7 4.36 9.93 20.85
C GLU A 7 5.08 11.06 20.09
N ASN A 8 5.72 11.99 20.81
CA ASN A 8 6.54 13.04 20.20
C ASN A 8 7.71 12.46 19.39
N THR A 9 8.39 11.44 19.92
CA THR A 9 9.49 10.76 19.23
C THR A 9 9.01 10.03 17.97
N ARG A 10 7.86 9.37 18.08
CA ARG A 10 7.23 8.69 16.95
C ARG A 10 6.87 9.67 15.82
N ASN A 11 6.26 10.80 16.17
CA ASN A 11 5.91 11.85 15.21
C ASN A 11 7.15 12.48 14.56
N ALA A 12 8.23 12.74 15.33
CA ALA A 12 9.47 13.24 14.78
C ALA A 12 10.10 12.27 13.77
N LEU A 13 10.06 10.95 14.04
CA LEU A 13 10.52 9.94 13.09
C LEU A 13 9.67 9.86 11.82
N LEU A 14 8.34 9.99 11.93
CA LEU A 14 7.45 10.05 10.75
C LEU A 14 7.74 11.27 9.88
N GLN A 15 7.90 12.45 10.49
CA GLN A 15 8.23 13.68 9.76
C GLN A 15 9.61 13.59 9.08
N ALA A 16 10.60 13.03 9.79
CA ALA A 16 11.93 12.81 9.23
C ALA A 16 11.89 11.85 8.03
N ALA A 17 11.12 10.78 8.13
CA ALA A 17 10.95 9.82 7.05
C ALA A 17 10.23 10.44 5.85
N GLU A 18 9.14 11.19 6.06
CA GLU A 18 8.41 11.89 5.01
C GLU A 18 9.31 12.88 4.26
N LYS A 19 10.08 13.70 4.99
CA LYS A 19 11.03 14.63 4.40
C LYS A 19 12.09 13.92 3.56
N LEU A 20 12.76 12.91 4.12
CA LEU A 20 13.80 12.18 3.42
C LEU A 20 13.26 11.42 2.20
N MET A 21 12.04 10.89 2.26
CA MET A 21 11.40 10.21 1.12
C MET A 21 11.07 11.16 -0.04
N THR A 22 10.86 12.45 0.24
CA THR A 22 10.66 13.47 -0.80
C THR A 22 11.97 14.06 -1.35
N GLU A 23 13.05 14.04 -0.55
CA GLU A 23 14.36 14.59 -0.94
C GLU A 23 15.25 13.60 -1.70
N TYR A 24 15.02 12.30 -1.52
CA TYR A 24 15.84 11.24 -2.14
C TYR A 24 15.13 10.61 -3.34
N ASP A 25 15.80 10.58 -4.49
CA ASP A 25 15.32 9.90 -5.70
C ASP A 25 15.08 8.39 -5.49
N ASP A 26 15.84 7.79 -4.57
CA ASP A 26 15.71 6.38 -4.21
C ASP A 26 15.52 6.22 -2.70
N PRO A 27 14.29 6.23 -2.19
CA PRO A 27 13.98 6.08 -0.77
C PRO A 27 14.48 4.76 -0.15
N SER A 28 14.80 3.74 -0.98
CA SER A 28 15.39 2.49 -0.47
C SER A 28 16.75 2.70 0.21
N LYS A 29 17.47 3.77 -0.16
CA LYS A 29 18.77 4.14 0.39
C LYS A 29 18.70 4.89 1.72
N ILE A 30 17.52 5.31 2.16
CA ILE A 30 17.32 5.98 3.44
C ILE A 30 17.65 5.01 4.58
N THR A 31 18.71 5.26 5.31
CA THR A 31 19.15 4.39 6.41
C THR A 31 18.50 4.78 7.74
N ALA A 32 18.47 3.84 8.70
CA ALA A 32 18.00 4.13 10.06
C ALA A 32 18.81 5.27 10.73
N ARG A 33 20.11 5.39 10.42
CA ARG A 33 20.96 6.49 10.93
C ARG A 33 20.56 7.85 10.34
N MET A 34 20.17 7.90 9.05
CA MET A 34 19.69 9.14 8.43
C MET A 34 18.38 9.58 9.08
N LEU A 35 17.44 8.66 9.25
CA LEU A 35 16.15 8.90 9.90
C LEU A 35 16.30 9.45 11.31
N THR A 36 17.13 8.80 12.12
CA THR A 36 17.33 9.22 13.53
C THR A 36 18.12 10.51 13.66
N LYS A 37 19.08 10.77 12.76
CA LYS A 37 19.81 12.04 12.71
C LYS A 37 18.85 13.20 12.35
N GLU A 38 18.00 13.03 11.36
CA GLU A 38 17.02 14.03 10.95
C GLU A 38 15.98 14.28 12.05
N ALA A 39 15.50 13.21 12.70
CA ALA A 39 14.54 13.31 13.80
C ALA A 39 15.13 13.79 15.13
N GLY A 40 16.47 13.87 15.26
CA GLY A 40 17.13 14.23 16.50
C GLY A 40 16.95 13.21 17.65
N VAL A 41 16.83 11.92 17.33
CA VAL A 41 16.55 10.87 18.30
C VAL A 41 17.60 9.73 18.26
N ASN A 42 17.59 8.89 19.29
CA ASN A 42 18.48 7.72 19.35
C ASN A 42 18.05 6.63 18.36
N LEU A 43 19.03 5.90 17.79
CA LEU A 43 18.81 4.81 16.84
C LEU A 43 17.84 3.72 17.35
N ALA A 44 17.91 3.41 18.65
CA ALA A 44 17.02 2.42 19.26
C ALA A 44 15.53 2.81 19.19
N MET A 45 15.23 4.10 18.99
CA MET A 45 13.86 4.59 18.96
C MET A 45 13.07 4.13 17.73
N ILE A 46 13.73 3.82 16.61
CA ILE A 46 13.06 3.21 15.45
C ILE A 46 12.47 1.85 15.85
N ASN A 47 13.29 0.98 16.43
CA ASN A 47 12.82 -0.34 16.86
C ASN A 47 11.75 -0.24 17.95
N TYR A 48 11.91 0.72 18.87
CA TYR A 48 10.93 0.92 19.94
C TYR A 48 9.56 1.41 19.44
N CYS A 49 9.54 2.36 18.50
CA CYS A 49 8.30 2.99 18.02
C CYS A 49 7.65 2.25 16.84
N PHE A 50 8.42 1.55 16.01
CA PHE A 50 7.97 0.96 14.74
C PHE A 50 8.38 -0.51 14.55
N GLY A 51 9.21 -1.08 15.41
CA GLY A 51 9.73 -2.43 15.28
C GLY A 51 10.85 -2.57 14.23
N SER A 52 10.81 -1.80 13.15
CA SER A 52 11.86 -1.78 12.12
C SER A 52 11.87 -0.47 11.31
N ARG A 53 12.98 -0.23 10.58
CA ARG A 53 13.06 0.84 9.59
C ARG A 53 12.02 0.67 8.48
N GLU A 54 11.84 -0.55 8.02
CA GLU A 54 10.91 -0.90 6.96
C GLU A 54 9.47 -0.59 7.34
N SER A 55 9.11 -0.87 8.59
CA SER A 55 7.79 -0.53 9.14
C SER A 55 7.54 0.98 9.17
N LEU A 56 8.54 1.77 9.59
CA LEU A 56 8.47 3.24 9.57
C LEU A 56 8.29 3.77 8.14
N LEU A 57 9.12 3.34 7.19
CA LEU A 57 9.03 3.78 5.80
C LEU A 57 7.73 3.36 5.14
N PHE A 58 7.22 2.16 5.48
CA PHE A 58 5.94 1.69 4.98
C PHE A 58 4.78 2.54 5.50
N GLU A 59 4.76 2.89 6.79
CA GLU A 59 3.70 3.71 7.36
C GLU A 59 3.63 5.09 6.69
N VAL A 60 4.80 5.69 6.40
CA VAL A 60 4.86 6.95 5.66
C VAL A 60 4.39 6.76 4.21
N PHE A 61 4.80 5.70 3.53
CA PHE A 61 4.37 5.41 2.17
C PHE A 61 2.85 5.20 2.09
N ASP A 62 2.27 4.44 3.01
CA ASP A 62 0.83 4.19 3.07
C ASP A 62 0.03 5.49 3.28
N LYS A 63 0.53 6.37 4.15
CA LYS A 63 -0.03 7.71 4.37
C LYS A 63 0.02 8.55 3.08
N LEU A 64 1.19 8.66 2.46
CA LEU A 64 1.38 9.43 1.23
C LEU A 64 0.53 8.87 0.07
N GLN A 65 0.42 7.56 -0.04
CA GLN A 65 -0.44 6.89 -1.00
C GLN A 65 -1.92 7.24 -0.78
N ALA A 66 -2.39 7.17 0.45
CA ALA A 66 -3.76 7.53 0.80
C ALA A 66 -4.06 9.02 0.49
N GLU A 67 -3.13 9.91 0.80
CA GLU A 67 -3.24 11.35 0.50
C GLU A 67 -3.28 11.61 -1.01
N ALA A 68 -2.40 10.97 -1.79
CA ALA A 68 -2.37 11.09 -3.25
C ALA A 68 -3.67 10.58 -3.88
N MET A 69 -4.20 9.44 -3.42
CA MET A 69 -5.48 8.91 -3.89
C MET A 69 -6.65 9.84 -3.53
N ASN A 70 -6.73 10.30 -2.28
CA ASN A 70 -7.81 11.18 -1.82
C ASN A 70 -7.79 12.56 -2.47
N SER A 71 -6.62 13.07 -2.85
CA SER A 71 -6.47 14.34 -3.56
C SER A 71 -6.77 14.24 -5.05
N SER A 72 -6.77 13.03 -5.64
CA SER A 72 -7.05 12.81 -7.06
C SER A 72 -8.53 13.07 -7.39
N PRO A 73 -8.86 14.05 -8.26
CA PRO A 73 -10.24 14.26 -8.71
C PRO A 73 -10.81 13.05 -9.44
N ALA A 74 -9.99 12.35 -10.23
CA ALA A 74 -10.38 11.13 -10.95
C ALA A 74 -10.78 10.03 -9.97
N PHE A 75 -10.00 9.81 -8.91
CA PHE A 75 -10.30 8.81 -7.90
C PHE A 75 -11.57 9.14 -7.10
N ARG A 76 -11.77 10.42 -6.73
CA ARG A 76 -13.01 10.87 -6.06
C ARG A 76 -14.24 10.63 -6.93
N LYS A 77 -14.16 10.99 -8.21
CA LYS A 77 -15.25 10.74 -9.17
C LYS A 77 -15.64 9.27 -9.22
N ILE A 78 -14.67 8.34 -9.27
CA ILE A 78 -14.92 6.89 -9.26
C ILE A 78 -15.69 6.46 -8.00
N LEU A 79 -15.36 7.02 -6.84
CA LEU A 79 -16.05 6.70 -5.59
C LEU A 79 -17.49 7.24 -5.55
N GLU A 80 -17.74 8.38 -6.18
CA GLU A 80 -19.04 9.06 -6.25
C GLU A 80 -19.95 8.52 -7.35
N ASP A 81 -19.38 7.99 -8.44
CA ASP A 81 -20.13 7.44 -9.56
C ASP A 81 -21.03 6.26 -9.11
N ASP A 82 -22.18 6.12 -9.76
CA ASP A 82 -23.13 5.01 -9.53
C ASP A 82 -22.68 3.72 -10.26
N THR A 83 -21.40 3.40 -10.14
CA THR A 83 -20.83 2.17 -10.69
C THR A 83 -20.89 1.03 -9.66
N SER A 84 -20.85 -0.22 -10.16
CA SER A 84 -20.92 -1.39 -9.27
C SER A 84 -19.75 -1.41 -8.28
N PRO A 85 -19.92 -2.01 -7.07
CA PRO A 85 -18.81 -2.19 -6.12
C PRO A 85 -17.61 -2.91 -6.71
N LYS A 86 -17.84 -3.84 -7.66
CA LYS A 86 -16.79 -4.57 -8.39
C LYS A 86 -15.96 -3.62 -9.27
N GLU A 87 -16.61 -2.75 -10.04
CA GLU A 87 -15.92 -1.75 -10.88
C GLU A 87 -15.13 -0.75 -10.03
N LYS A 88 -15.71 -0.28 -8.91
CA LYS A 88 -14.97 0.58 -7.97
C LYS A 88 -13.71 -0.12 -7.44
N LEU A 89 -13.79 -1.41 -7.18
CA LEU A 89 -12.64 -2.20 -6.71
C LEU A 89 -11.54 -2.30 -7.78
N VAL A 90 -11.91 -2.50 -9.06
CA VAL A 90 -10.95 -2.48 -10.19
C VAL A 90 -10.18 -1.17 -10.21
N GLU A 91 -10.88 -0.04 -10.12
CA GLU A 91 -10.25 1.28 -10.18
C GLU A 91 -9.37 1.58 -8.95
N ILE A 92 -9.80 1.15 -7.76
CA ILE A 92 -8.99 1.27 -6.54
C ILE A 92 -7.65 0.53 -6.69
N TYR A 93 -7.69 -0.73 -7.15
CA TYR A 93 -6.48 -1.50 -7.35
C TYR A 93 -5.64 -0.97 -8.51
N PHE A 94 -6.26 -0.47 -9.59
CA PHE A 94 -5.55 0.17 -10.69
C PHE A 94 -4.73 1.38 -10.20
N HIS A 95 -5.34 2.33 -9.51
CA HIS A 95 -4.64 3.51 -9.00
C HIS A 95 -3.58 3.14 -7.95
N SER A 96 -3.88 2.19 -7.06
CA SER A 96 -2.92 1.71 -6.06
C SER A 96 -1.71 1.05 -6.71
N MET A 97 -1.90 0.10 -7.62
CA MET A 97 -0.81 -0.60 -8.28
C MET A 97 0.01 0.33 -9.16
N LYS A 98 -0.63 1.25 -9.89
CA LYS A 98 0.08 2.27 -10.69
C LYS A 98 1.01 3.10 -9.82
N LEU A 99 0.50 3.62 -8.70
CA LEU A 99 1.32 4.39 -7.76
C LEU A 99 2.48 3.55 -7.17
N MET A 100 2.24 2.27 -6.91
CA MET A 100 3.30 1.35 -6.45
C MET A 100 4.35 1.10 -7.55
N LEU A 101 3.96 0.97 -8.81
CA LEU A 101 4.87 0.80 -9.95
C LEU A 101 5.69 2.07 -10.19
N ASP A 102 5.07 3.24 -10.10
CA ASP A 102 5.75 4.54 -10.24
C ASP A 102 6.79 4.77 -9.13
N ASN A 103 6.56 4.19 -7.94
CA ASN A 103 7.47 4.26 -6.79
C ASN A 103 8.18 2.92 -6.52
N TYR A 104 8.50 2.16 -7.55
CA TYR A 104 8.92 0.76 -7.45
C TYR A 104 10.13 0.53 -6.52
N ASN A 105 11.14 1.39 -6.54
CA ASN A 105 12.35 1.22 -5.70
C ASN A 105 12.00 1.22 -4.21
N LEU A 106 11.13 2.15 -3.78
CA LEU A 106 10.63 2.20 -2.41
C LEU A 106 9.77 0.97 -2.10
N VAL A 107 8.78 0.69 -2.95
CA VAL A 107 7.86 -0.43 -2.79
C VAL A 107 8.63 -1.74 -2.66
N ARG A 108 9.60 -2.00 -3.54
CA ARG A 108 10.47 -3.18 -3.47
C ARG A 108 11.18 -3.32 -2.13
N SER A 109 11.60 -2.20 -1.52
CA SER A 109 12.33 -2.22 -0.24
C SER A 109 11.44 -2.54 0.96
N VAL A 110 10.17 -2.14 0.93
CA VAL A 110 9.25 -2.26 2.07
C VAL A 110 8.23 -3.39 1.94
N THR A 111 7.80 -3.74 0.72
CA THR A 111 6.70 -4.69 0.50
C THR A 111 7.01 -6.10 1.01
N LYS A 112 8.25 -6.55 0.92
CA LYS A 112 8.64 -7.85 1.51
C LYS A 112 8.34 -7.90 3.01
N TYR A 113 8.69 -6.84 3.73
CA TYR A 113 8.40 -6.72 5.15
C TYR A 113 6.89 -6.70 5.40
N VAL A 114 6.17 -5.92 4.61
CA VAL A 114 4.72 -5.77 4.72
C VAL A 114 3.97 -7.08 4.49
N LEU A 115 4.30 -7.82 3.43
CA LEU A 115 3.67 -9.11 3.12
C LEU A 115 3.84 -10.12 4.27
N MET A 116 4.98 -10.08 4.97
CA MET A 116 5.28 -11.02 6.05
C MET A 116 4.75 -10.60 7.42
N ASN A 117 4.51 -9.29 7.64
CA ASN A 117 4.21 -8.77 8.98
C ASN A 117 2.88 -8.02 9.08
N ARG A 118 2.16 -7.85 7.97
CA ARG A 118 0.87 -7.15 7.97
C ARG A 118 -0.19 -7.94 8.74
N GLU A 119 -0.84 -7.26 9.67
CA GLU A 119 -1.96 -7.84 10.40
C GLU A 119 -3.17 -8.08 9.47
N LEU A 120 -3.75 -9.28 9.55
CA LEU A 120 -4.99 -9.62 8.82
C LEU A 120 -6.19 -8.80 9.30
N SER A 121 -6.16 -8.34 10.55
CA SER A 121 -7.18 -7.46 11.14
C SER A 121 -7.17 -6.04 10.59
N ALA A 122 -6.11 -5.61 9.90
CA ALA A 122 -5.99 -4.26 9.37
C ALA A 122 -7.17 -3.92 8.44
N LYS A 123 -7.81 -2.77 8.68
CA LYS A 123 -8.89 -2.27 7.85
C LYS A 123 -8.34 -1.85 6.48
N ARG A 124 -8.77 -2.54 5.43
CA ARG A 124 -8.42 -2.20 4.05
C ARG A 124 -9.52 -1.38 3.40
N GLY A 125 -9.15 -0.37 2.63
CA GLY A 125 -10.10 0.45 1.88
C GLY A 125 -10.97 -0.35 0.89
N SER A 126 -10.45 -1.48 0.38
CA SER A 126 -11.16 -2.39 -0.51
C SER A 126 -12.27 -3.21 0.16
N LEU A 127 -12.17 -3.47 1.47
CA LEU A 127 -13.10 -4.34 2.20
C LEU A 127 -14.56 -3.90 2.06
N LYS A 128 -14.84 -2.62 2.20
CA LYS A 128 -16.21 -2.08 2.08
C LYS A 128 -16.88 -2.37 0.74
N PHE A 129 -16.11 -2.42 -0.35
CA PHE A 129 -16.63 -2.71 -1.70
C PHE A 129 -16.83 -4.21 -1.91
N ILE A 130 -15.97 -5.06 -1.33
CA ILE A 130 -16.16 -6.51 -1.32
C ILE A 130 -17.43 -6.87 -0.54
N GLN A 131 -17.62 -6.29 0.64
CA GLN A 131 -18.84 -6.46 1.44
C GLN A 131 -20.08 -5.96 0.70
N ALA A 132 -20.01 -4.80 0.06
CA ALA A 132 -21.12 -4.25 -0.73
C ALA A 132 -21.46 -5.12 -1.95
N HIS A 133 -20.47 -5.78 -2.58
CA HIS A 133 -20.70 -6.70 -3.68
C HIS A 133 -21.42 -7.97 -3.22
N PHE A 134 -20.94 -8.61 -2.16
CA PHE A 134 -21.52 -9.86 -1.69
C PHE A 134 -22.78 -9.68 -0.83
N LYS A 135 -22.93 -8.51 -0.20
CA LYS A 135 -24.01 -8.25 0.76
C LYS A 135 -24.02 -9.34 1.86
N GLU A 136 -25.13 -10.09 1.97
CA GLU A 136 -25.28 -11.18 2.95
C GLU A 136 -24.81 -12.55 2.43
N ARG A 137 -24.35 -12.65 1.17
CA ARG A 137 -23.91 -13.93 0.57
C ARG A 137 -22.59 -14.46 1.16
N LYS A 138 -21.79 -13.57 1.77
CA LYS A 138 -20.54 -13.91 2.45
C LYS A 138 -20.46 -13.23 3.81
N THR A 139 -19.84 -13.93 4.74
CA THR A 139 -19.54 -13.40 6.08
C THR A 139 -18.47 -12.32 6.02
N GLU A 140 -18.37 -11.51 7.06
CA GLU A 140 -17.30 -10.52 7.20
C GLU A 140 -15.91 -11.15 7.13
N SER A 141 -15.73 -12.32 7.73
CA SER A 141 -14.46 -13.06 7.74
C SER A 141 -14.06 -13.50 6.32
N GLU A 142 -14.99 -13.99 5.51
CA GLU A 142 -14.73 -14.33 4.11
C GLU A 142 -14.39 -13.11 3.29
N CYS A 143 -15.11 -11.99 3.47
CA CYS A 143 -14.79 -10.73 2.78
C CYS A 143 -13.40 -10.19 3.17
N ARG A 144 -13.00 -10.33 4.45
CA ARG A 144 -11.65 -9.98 4.91
C ARG A 144 -10.57 -10.84 4.28
N LEU A 145 -10.82 -12.15 4.16
CA LEU A 145 -9.88 -13.07 3.50
C LEU A 145 -9.68 -12.69 2.03
N ILE A 146 -10.77 -12.45 1.28
CA ILE A 146 -10.72 -11.99 -0.11
C ILE A 146 -9.94 -10.66 -0.22
N ALA A 147 -10.19 -9.69 0.66
CA ALA A 147 -9.47 -8.43 0.66
C ALA A 147 -7.96 -8.61 0.91
N TYR A 148 -7.59 -9.52 1.78
CA TYR A 148 -6.21 -9.86 2.05
C TYR A 148 -5.54 -10.55 0.85
N GLU A 149 -6.18 -11.54 0.26
CA GLU A 149 -5.66 -12.31 -0.87
C GLU A 149 -5.47 -11.43 -2.10
N LEU A 150 -6.48 -10.64 -2.48
CA LEU A 150 -6.38 -9.70 -3.60
C LEU A 150 -5.25 -8.70 -3.41
N ALA A 151 -5.14 -8.09 -2.23
CA ALA A 151 -4.07 -7.13 -2.00
C ALA A 151 -2.69 -7.79 -2.04
N SER A 152 -2.53 -8.97 -1.46
CA SER A 152 -1.26 -9.71 -1.44
C SER A 152 -0.83 -10.14 -2.84
N LEU A 153 -1.78 -10.61 -3.67
CA LEU A 153 -1.51 -10.96 -5.07
C LEU A 153 -1.07 -9.74 -5.89
N HIS A 154 -1.75 -8.61 -5.73
CA HIS A 154 -1.41 -7.39 -6.45
C HIS A 154 -0.05 -6.82 -6.00
N GLU A 155 0.24 -6.81 -4.71
CA GLU A 155 1.54 -6.39 -4.18
C GLU A 155 2.67 -7.30 -4.69
N LEU A 156 2.46 -8.63 -4.71
CA LEU A 156 3.42 -9.59 -5.27
C LEU A 156 3.61 -9.37 -6.77
N ALA A 157 2.54 -9.09 -7.51
CA ALA A 157 2.63 -8.80 -8.95
C ALA A 157 3.45 -7.54 -9.22
N VAL A 158 3.29 -6.48 -8.42
CA VAL A 158 4.14 -5.28 -8.52
C VAL A 158 5.61 -5.64 -8.31
N LEU A 159 5.94 -6.44 -7.31
CA LEU A 159 7.32 -6.87 -7.05
C LEU A 159 7.93 -7.68 -8.21
N ARG A 160 7.11 -8.41 -8.94
CA ARG A 160 7.53 -9.31 -10.03
C ARG A 160 7.08 -8.83 -11.41
N HIS A 161 6.75 -7.55 -11.58
CA HIS A 161 6.18 -7.04 -12.82
C HIS A 161 7.05 -7.31 -14.07
N GLU A 162 8.39 -7.22 -13.95
CA GLU A 162 9.30 -7.53 -15.06
C GLU A 162 9.25 -9.03 -15.44
N GLU A 163 9.14 -9.92 -14.45
CA GLU A 163 9.04 -11.35 -14.72
C GLU A 163 7.68 -11.71 -15.34
N ILE A 164 6.59 -11.10 -14.86
CA ILE A 164 5.25 -11.25 -15.46
C ILE A 164 5.28 -10.80 -16.91
N LYS A 165 5.93 -9.66 -17.21
CA LYS A 165 6.11 -9.18 -18.58
C LYS A 165 6.87 -10.19 -19.43
N ASN A 166 8.00 -10.69 -18.94
CA ASN A 166 8.89 -11.56 -19.70
C ASN A 166 8.32 -12.97 -19.93
N VAL A 167 7.57 -13.51 -18.97
CA VAL A 167 7.08 -14.90 -19.01
C VAL A 167 5.63 -14.98 -19.49
N CYS A 168 4.79 -14.03 -19.06
CA CYS A 168 3.35 -14.03 -19.38
C CYS A 168 2.97 -13.06 -20.50
N GLY A 169 3.89 -12.19 -20.93
CA GLY A 169 3.63 -11.17 -21.96
C GLY A 169 2.71 -10.04 -21.51
N ILE A 170 2.51 -9.84 -20.21
CA ILE A 170 1.63 -8.80 -19.64
C ILE A 170 2.49 -7.71 -19.02
N ASP A 171 2.48 -6.51 -19.62
CA ASP A 171 3.20 -5.34 -19.11
C ASP A 171 2.34 -4.55 -18.12
N LEU A 172 2.59 -4.74 -16.81
CA LEU A 172 1.85 -4.03 -15.77
C LEU A 172 2.12 -2.51 -15.75
N LYS A 173 3.08 -1.99 -16.51
CA LYS A 173 3.29 -0.55 -16.71
C LYS A 173 2.42 0.03 -17.82
N ASN A 174 1.82 -0.82 -18.66
CA ASN A 174 0.79 -0.43 -19.62
C ASN A 174 -0.57 -0.39 -18.93
N ASP A 175 -1.28 0.73 -19.02
CA ASP A 175 -2.54 0.96 -18.30
C ASP A 175 -3.64 -0.04 -18.67
N ASP A 176 -3.75 -0.42 -19.95
CA ASP A 176 -4.77 -1.36 -20.43
C ASP A 176 -4.49 -2.79 -19.96
N GLU A 177 -3.21 -3.21 -20.03
CA GLU A 177 -2.78 -4.52 -19.58
C GLU A 177 -2.85 -4.64 -18.04
N LEU A 178 -2.56 -3.56 -17.32
CA LEU A 178 -2.73 -3.49 -15.86
C LEU A 178 -4.23 -3.65 -15.48
N ARG A 179 -5.13 -2.94 -16.17
CA ARG A 179 -6.58 -3.08 -15.94
C ARG A 179 -7.07 -4.49 -16.26
N TYR A 180 -6.60 -5.08 -17.36
CA TYR A 180 -6.89 -6.47 -17.72
C TYR A 180 -6.43 -7.43 -16.62
N TYR A 181 -5.21 -7.29 -16.14
CA TYR A 181 -4.65 -8.11 -15.06
C TYR A 181 -5.48 -8.03 -13.78
N ILE A 182 -5.81 -6.81 -13.34
CA ILE A 182 -6.60 -6.57 -12.14
C ILE A 182 -8.01 -7.15 -12.29
N ARG A 183 -8.69 -6.88 -13.41
CA ARG A 183 -10.03 -7.37 -13.68
C ARG A 183 -10.09 -8.89 -13.63
N LYS A 184 -9.14 -9.56 -14.28
CA LYS A 184 -9.05 -11.02 -14.27
C LYS A 184 -9.01 -11.59 -12.85
N HIS A 185 -8.23 -10.99 -11.95
CA HIS A 185 -8.14 -11.46 -10.56
C HIS A 185 -9.41 -11.13 -9.75
N ILE A 186 -9.97 -9.94 -9.94
CA ILE A 186 -11.21 -9.56 -9.26
C ILE A 186 -12.35 -10.49 -9.70
N ASP A 187 -12.45 -10.83 -10.99
CA ASP A 187 -13.46 -11.76 -11.51
C ASP A 187 -13.37 -13.15 -10.87
N MET A 188 -12.14 -13.65 -10.62
CA MET A 188 -11.95 -14.95 -9.95
C MET A 188 -12.51 -15.01 -8.51
N TYR A 189 -12.59 -13.87 -7.84
CA TYR A 189 -13.07 -13.79 -6.44
C TYR A 189 -14.50 -13.27 -6.31
N LEU A 190 -14.96 -12.46 -7.27
CA LEU A 190 -16.22 -11.73 -7.19
C LEU A 190 -17.28 -12.19 -8.22
N ASP A 191 -17.03 -13.24 -8.97
CA ASP A 191 -18.03 -13.95 -9.77
C ASP A 191 -18.44 -15.21 -9.06
#